data_e13ad4a4c55f8c7d0d59320a76db219f
#
_entry.id   e13ad4a4c55f8c7d0d59320a76db219f
#
_cell.length_a   1.000
_cell.length_b   1.000
_cell.length_c   1.000
_cell.angle_alpha   90.00
_cell.angle_beta   90.00
_cell.angle_gamma   90.00
#
_symmetry.space_group_name_H-M   'P 1'
#
loop_
_entity.id
_entity.type
_entity.pdbx_description
1 polymer ?
#
loop_
_entity_poly.entity_id
_entity_poly.type
_entity_poly.pdbx_seq_one_letter_code
_entity_poly.pdbx_strand_id
1 'polypeptide(L)'
;MTRRPLPALDEVLAVTRVVAIPTRTRFRGVTVREAVILAGPEGPSEFSPFVEYGDAEAATWLAGALDFGWHPQPALVRDRIDVNATFPAVGPEAVPGILARFPGCRTAKVKVAERGQDLAADIARVRAVRAELGDDALVRIDANGGWSVDQAITALRALADFDLDYAEQPCATVPELVAVREALGTTAADARHLL
;
A
#
# COMPACT_ATOMS: atom_id res chain seq x y z
N MET A 1 -24.56 -11.46 -1.01
CA MET A 1 -23.94 -11.68 0.32
C MET A 1 -24.88 -11.13 1.38
N THR A 2 -25.30 -11.96 2.31
CA THR A 2 -26.13 -11.53 3.46
C THR A 2 -25.25 -10.67 4.37
N ARG A 3 -25.68 -9.43 4.62
CA ARG A 3 -24.96 -8.52 5.51
C ARG A 3 -25.01 -9.11 6.93
N ARG A 4 -23.87 -9.36 7.55
CA ARG A 4 -23.79 -9.80 8.94
C ARG A 4 -24.34 -8.71 9.88
N PRO A 5 -24.98 -9.06 11.02
CA PRO A 5 -25.50 -8.06 11.95
C PRO A 5 -24.35 -7.24 12.54
N LEU A 6 -24.60 -5.94 12.74
CA LEU A 6 -23.65 -5.07 13.43
C LEU A 6 -23.84 -5.22 14.95
N PRO A 7 -22.77 -5.12 15.76
CA PRO A 7 -22.86 -5.04 17.21
C PRO A 7 -23.60 -3.76 17.66
N ALA A 8 -24.10 -3.73 18.88
CA ALA A 8 -24.71 -2.55 19.45
C ALA A 8 -23.65 -1.46 19.70
N LEU A 9 -24.01 -0.19 19.53
CA LEU A 9 -23.06 0.92 19.65
C LEU A 9 -22.39 0.99 21.03
N ASP A 10 -23.14 0.78 22.09
CA ASP A 10 -22.64 0.78 23.46
C ASP A 10 -21.65 -0.36 23.73
N GLU A 11 -21.88 -1.52 23.12
CA GLU A 11 -20.94 -2.65 23.15
C GLU A 11 -19.61 -2.27 22.46
N VAL A 12 -19.67 -1.69 21.26
CA VAL A 12 -18.48 -1.23 20.54
C VAL A 12 -17.72 -0.18 21.33
N LEU A 13 -18.42 0.84 21.86
CA LEU A 13 -17.81 1.93 22.62
C LEU A 13 -17.12 1.45 23.91
N ALA A 14 -17.68 0.43 24.58
CA ALA A 14 -17.12 -0.13 25.80
C ALA A 14 -15.73 -0.74 25.60
N VAL A 15 -15.44 -1.27 24.40
CA VAL A 15 -14.19 -1.95 24.06
C VAL A 15 -13.27 -1.14 23.16
N THR A 16 -13.61 0.14 22.93
CA THR A 16 -12.85 1.04 22.06
C THR A 16 -11.71 1.71 22.81
N ARG A 17 -10.55 1.81 22.16
CA ARG A 17 -9.40 2.61 22.60
C ARG A 17 -8.85 3.40 21.41
N VAL A 18 -8.57 4.68 21.62
CA VAL A 18 -7.88 5.53 20.64
C VAL A 18 -6.41 5.59 20.98
N VAL A 19 -5.56 5.37 19.99
CA VAL A 19 -4.10 5.44 20.10
C VAL A 19 -3.55 6.42 19.07
N ALA A 20 -2.46 7.12 19.42
CA ALA A 20 -1.72 8.02 18.55
C ALA A 20 -0.26 7.54 18.51
N ILE A 21 0.17 7.00 17.39
CA ILE A 21 1.47 6.35 17.25
C ILE A 21 2.39 7.26 16.42
N PRO A 22 3.48 7.81 16.99
CA PRO A 22 4.47 8.55 16.23
C PRO A 22 5.14 7.67 15.18
N THR A 23 5.19 8.14 13.94
CA THR A 23 5.88 7.43 12.87
C THR A 23 7.38 7.77 12.86
N ARG A 24 8.24 6.80 12.59
CA ARG A 24 9.70 7.03 12.47
C ARG A 24 10.07 7.76 11.19
N THR A 25 9.24 7.63 10.17
CA THR A 25 9.43 8.27 8.87
C THR A 25 8.10 8.87 8.45
N ARG A 26 8.11 10.09 7.94
CA ARG A 26 6.93 10.72 7.36
C ARG A 26 6.44 9.86 6.20
N PHE A 27 5.15 9.53 6.20
CA PHE A 27 4.54 8.69 5.18
C PHE A 27 3.17 9.26 4.78
N ARG A 28 2.93 9.51 3.51
CA ARG A 28 1.73 10.22 3.01
C ARG A 28 1.42 11.52 3.78
N GLY A 29 2.46 12.27 4.13
CA GLY A 29 2.31 13.50 4.93
C GLY A 29 2.07 13.29 6.45
N VAL A 30 1.84 12.06 6.89
CA VAL A 30 1.52 11.72 8.29
C VAL A 30 2.79 11.49 9.10
N THR A 31 2.86 12.10 10.28
CA THR A 31 3.94 11.91 11.28
C THR A 31 3.45 11.28 12.57
N VAL A 32 2.13 11.26 12.77
CA VAL A 32 1.45 10.54 13.86
C VAL A 32 0.30 9.77 13.27
N ARG A 33 0.26 8.46 13.49
CA ARG A 33 -0.83 7.60 13.04
C ARG A 33 -1.84 7.44 14.16
N GLU A 34 -3.01 8.03 14.01
CA GLU A 34 -4.13 7.80 14.91
C GLU A 34 -4.90 6.56 14.47
N ALA A 35 -5.26 5.73 15.43
CA ALA A 35 -6.04 4.53 15.19
C ALA A 35 -7.02 4.27 16.33
N VAL A 36 -8.15 3.70 16.00
CA VAL A 36 -9.12 3.15 16.94
C VAL A 36 -8.88 1.65 17.01
N ILE A 37 -8.57 1.15 18.20
CA ILE A 37 -8.45 -0.28 18.47
C ILE A 37 -9.75 -0.75 19.12
N LEU A 38 -10.31 -1.81 18.60
CA LEU A 38 -11.57 -2.43 19.03
C LEU A 38 -11.23 -3.83 19.55
N ALA A 39 -11.47 -4.08 20.85
CA ALA A 39 -11.23 -5.38 21.46
C ALA A 39 -12.51 -6.24 21.36
N GLY A 40 -12.86 -6.67 20.15
CA GLY A 40 -14.05 -7.49 19.90
C GLY A 40 -13.93 -8.91 20.44
N PRO A 41 -15.06 -9.66 20.54
CA PRO A 41 -15.09 -11.00 21.10
C PRO A 41 -14.31 -12.06 20.30
N GLU A 42 -14.14 -11.87 18.99
CA GLU A 42 -13.33 -12.75 18.12
C GLU A 42 -11.86 -12.34 18.06
N GLY A 43 -11.52 -11.16 18.56
CA GLY A 43 -10.16 -10.64 18.62
C GLY A 43 -10.07 -9.14 18.39
N PRO A 44 -8.87 -8.55 18.58
CA PRO A 44 -8.67 -7.13 18.35
C PRO A 44 -8.71 -6.80 16.86
N SER A 45 -9.35 -5.69 16.52
CA SER A 45 -9.37 -5.11 15.18
C SER A 45 -8.99 -3.64 15.22
N GLU A 46 -8.68 -3.08 14.05
CA GLU A 46 -8.24 -1.70 13.90
C GLU A 46 -9.15 -0.94 12.94
N PHE A 47 -9.49 0.29 13.29
CA PHE A 47 -10.12 1.26 12.42
C PHE A 47 -9.27 2.52 12.37
N SER A 48 -8.61 2.78 11.25
CA SER A 48 -7.68 3.91 11.10
C SER A 48 -7.71 4.50 9.69
N PRO A 49 -8.86 5.04 9.24
CA PRO A 49 -8.95 5.70 7.95
C PRO A 49 -8.02 6.92 7.93
N PHE A 50 -7.62 7.36 6.73
CA PHE A 50 -7.00 8.66 6.59
C PHE A 50 -8.04 9.77 6.74
N VAL A 51 -7.62 10.93 7.26
CA VAL A 51 -8.51 12.05 7.58
C VAL A 51 -9.18 12.68 6.36
N GLU A 52 -8.63 12.47 5.17
CA GLU A 52 -9.20 12.90 3.89
C GLU A 52 -10.40 12.06 3.42
N TYR A 53 -10.63 10.91 4.02
CA TYR A 53 -11.78 10.06 3.66
C TYR A 53 -13.05 10.59 4.30
N GLY A 54 -14.09 10.78 3.48
CA GLY A 54 -15.41 11.16 3.98
C GLY A 54 -16.10 10.04 4.74
N ASP A 55 -17.13 10.40 5.51
CA ASP A 55 -17.84 9.47 6.40
C ASP A 55 -18.38 8.22 5.69
N ALA A 56 -18.89 8.36 4.47
CA ALA A 56 -19.43 7.24 3.70
C ALA A 56 -18.35 6.21 3.32
N GLU A 57 -17.15 6.67 2.99
CA GLU A 57 -16.00 5.82 2.72
C GLU A 57 -15.47 5.21 4.01
N ALA A 58 -15.26 6.02 5.03
CA ALA A 58 -14.79 5.59 6.36
C ALA A 58 -15.73 4.53 6.99
N ALA A 59 -17.05 4.64 6.77
CA ALA A 59 -18.02 3.66 7.24
C ALA A 59 -17.80 2.26 6.67
N THR A 60 -17.27 2.12 5.44
CA THR A 60 -16.94 0.80 4.86
C THR A 60 -15.73 0.18 5.55
N TRP A 61 -14.72 1.00 5.91
CA TRP A 61 -13.56 0.57 6.68
C TRP A 61 -13.95 0.16 8.10
N LEU A 62 -14.85 0.93 8.75
CA LEU A 62 -15.37 0.58 10.07
C LEU A 62 -16.16 -0.73 10.03
N ALA A 63 -16.98 -0.94 9.01
CA ALA A 63 -17.73 -2.20 8.84
C ALA A 63 -16.78 -3.40 8.73
N GLY A 64 -15.65 -3.26 8.03
CA GLY A 64 -14.61 -4.29 7.97
C GLY A 64 -13.95 -4.57 9.32
N ALA A 65 -13.65 -3.53 10.09
CA ALA A 65 -13.08 -3.68 11.44
C ALA A 65 -14.07 -4.36 12.40
N LEU A 66 -15.36 -4.00 12.33
CA LEU A 66 -16.41 -4.66 13.12
C LEU A 66 -16.61 -6.12 12.69
N ASP A 67 -16.65 -6.41 11.39
CA ASP A 67 -16.75 -7.79 10.91
C ASP A 67 -15.58 -8.64 11.40
N PHE A 68 -14.37 -8.10 11.40
CA PHE A 68 -13.18 -8.81 11.87
C PHE A 68 -13.20 -9.07 13.37
N GLY A 69 -13.64 -8.12 14.18
CA GLY A 69 -13.63 -8.23 15.65
C GLY A 69 -14.84 -8.98 16.24
N TRP A 70 -15.97 -9.06 15.52
CA TRP A 70 -17.23 -9.62 16.05
C TRP A 70 -17.68 -10.90 15.36
N HIS A 71 -17.05 -11.29 14.26
CA HIS A 71 -17.46 -12.51 13.54
C HIS A 71 -16.28 -13.44 13.29
N PRO A 72 -16.51 -14.77 13.36
CA PRO A 72 -15.49 -15.76 13.06
C PRO A 72 -14.89 -15.52 11.67
N GLN A 73 -13.57 -15.53 11.61
CA GLN A 73 -12.84 -15.39 10.35
C GLN A 73 -12.74 -16.73 9.61
N PRO A 74 -12.58 -16.74 8.29
CA PRO A 74 -12.36 -17.96 7.52
C PRO A 74 -11.14 -18.73 8.05
N ALA A 75 -11.16 -20.04 7.90
CA ALA A 75 -9.99 -20.86 8.21
C ALA A 75 -8.76 -20.40 7.39
N LEU A 76 -7.61 -20.37 8.02
CA LEU A 76 -6.36 -20.01 7.35
C LEU A 76 -6.04 -21.05 6.27
N VAL A 77 -5.75 -20.57 5.06
CA VAL A 77 -5.29 -21.38 3.93
C VAL A 77 -3.77 -21.57 3.97
N ARG A 78 -3.06 -20.63 4.61
CA ARG A 78 -1.60 -20.63 4.80
C ARG A 78 -1.26 -20.05 6.17
N ASP A 79 -0.14 -20.45 6.71
CA ASP A 79 0.37 -19.98 8.00
C ASP A 79 1.39 -18.84 7.88
N ARG A 80 1.87 -18.57 6.65
CA ARG A 80 2.87 -17.54 6.36
C ARG A 80 2.54 -16.79 5.08
N ILE A 81 2.89 -15.50 5.10
CA ILE A 81 2.90 -14.60 3.93
C ILE A 81 4.19 -13.79 4.01
N ASP A 82 4.96 -13.79 2.92
CA ASP A 82 6.16 -12.97 2.81
C ASP A 82 5.79 -11.49 2.81
N VAL A 83 6.58 -10.70 3.53
CA VAL A 83 6.41 -9.24 3.60
C VAL A 83 7.40 -8.54 2.68
N ASN A 84 7.07 -7.33 2.24
CA ASN A 84 7.99 -6.48 1.52
C ASN A 84 8.58 -5.38 2.39
N ALA A 85 9.83 -5.00 2.10
CA ALA A 85 10.39 -3.75 2.57
C ALA A 85 9.69 -2.58 1.87
N THR A 86 9.21 -1.59 2.63
CA THR A 86 8.57 -0.40 2.05
C THR A 86 9.56 0.77 2.07
N PHE A 87 9.82 1.32 0.88
CA PHE A 87 10.68 2.48 0.68
C PHE A 87 9.82 3.72 0.45
N PRO A 88 9.79 4.67 1.41
CA PRO A 88 9.15 5.97 1.21
C PRO A 88 9.82 6.76 0.07
N ALA A 89 9.25 7.89 -0.29
CA ALA A 89 9.81 8.79 -1.32
C ALA A 89 11.03 9.57 -0.79
N VAL A 90 12.10 8.83 -0.48
CA VAL A 90 13.41 9.35 0.00
C VAL A 90 14.44 9.33 -1.12
N GLY A 91 15.58 9.98 -0.90
CA GLY A 91 16.72 9.89 -1.82
C GLY A 91 17.37 8.51 -1.85
N PRO A 92 18.12 8.17 -2.91
CA PRO A 92 18.74 6.86 -3.09
C PRO A 92 19.75 6.52 -1.99
N GLU A 93 20.37 7.49 -1.36
CA GLU A 93 21.32 7.34 -0.26
C GLU A 93 20.71 6.74 1.01
N ALA A 94 19.39 6.86 1.18
CA ALA A 94 18.69 6.31 2.33
C ALA A 94 18.35 4.80 2.17
N VAL A 95 18.45 4.25 0.97
CA VAL A 95 18.01 2.88 0.64
C VAL A 95 18.70 1.82 1.50
N PRO A 96 20.04 1.79 1.68
CA PRO A 96 20.67 0.77 2.51
C PRO A 96 20.19 0.79 3.96
N GLY A 97 20.04 2.00 4.54
CA GLY A 97 19.57 2.17 5.91
C GLY A 97 18.11 1.76 6.12
N ILE A 98 17.27 1.86 5.09
CA ILE A 98 15.89 1.38 5.14
C ILE A 98 15.88 -0.14 5.03
N LEU A 99 16.59 -0.72 4.05
CA LEU A 99 16.64 -2.17 3.85
C LEU A 99 17.16 -2.91 5.10
N ALA A 100 18.13 -2.34 5.80
CA ALA A 100 18.65 -2.91 7.04
C ALA A 100 17.60 -3.14 8.15
N ARG A 101 16.43 -2.49 8.05
CA ARG A 101 15.30 -2.70 8.97
C ARG A 101 14.44 -3.93 8.60
N PHE A 102 14.69 -4.54 7.46
CA PHE A 102 13.95 -5.68 6.92
C PHE A 102 14.89 -6.84 6.59
N PRO A 103 15.58 -7.40 7.60
CA PRO A 103 16.60 -8.43 7.37
C PRO A 103 16.01 -9.65 6.67
N GLY A 104 16.66 -10.10 5.58
CA GLY A 104 16.22 -11.25 4.80
C GLY A 104 15.06 -11.00 3.84
N CYS A 105 14.55 -9.78 3.76
CA CYS A 105 13.48 -9.43 2.83
C CYS A 105 14.00 -9.45 1.39
N ARG A 106 13.27 -10.10 0.49
CA ARG A 106 13.59 -10.22 -0.94
C ARG A 106 12.58 -9.51 -1.84
N THR A 107 11.71 -8.72 -1.26
CA THR A 107 10.69 -7.94 -1.98
C THR A 107 10.71 -6.51 -1.48
N ALA A 108 10.73 -5.56 -2.41
CA ALA A 108 10.63 -4.13 -2.11
C ALA A 108 9.38 -3.53 -2.74
N LYS A 109 8.68 -2.65 -2.00
CA LYS A 109 7.67 -1.74 -2.54
C LYS A 109 8.19 -0.31 -2.42
N VAL A 110 8.40 0.35 -3.55
CA VAL A 110 9.03 1.68 -3.65
C VAL A 110 7.97 2.71 -3.96
N LYS A 111 7.82 3.72 -3.09
CA LYS A 111 6.94 4.85 -3.35
C LYS A 111 7.51 5.74 -4.44
N VAL A 112 6.67 6.06 -5.43
CA VAL A 112 6.96 6.95 -6.57
C VAL A 112 5.87 8.00 -6.70
N ALA A 113 6.00 8.93 -7.65
CA ALA A 113 5.03 10.00 -7.88
C ALA A 113 4.79 10.90 -6.66
N GLU A 114 5.76 11.03 -5.76
CA GLU A 114 5.61 11.88 -4.58
C GLU A 114 5.54 13.36 -5.01
N ARG A 115 4.59 14.07 -4.40
CA ARG A 115 4.37 15.49 -4.71
C ARG A 115 5.63 16.32 -4.46
N GLY A 116 6.06 17.03 -5.48
CA GLY A 116 7.27 17.86 -5.43
C GLY A 116 8.56 17.13 -5.83
N GLN A 117 8.46 15.85 -6.21
CA GLN A 117 9.54 15.10 -6.84
C GLN A 117 9.26 14.89 -8.34
N ASP A 118 10.29 14.60 -9.09
CA ASP A 118 10.22 14.31 -10.51
C ASP A 118 10.53 12.84 -10.82
N LEU A 119 10.31 12.44 -12.06
CA LEU A 119 10.56 11.07 -12.52
C LEU A 119 12.06 10.68 -12.37
N ALA A 120 12.98 11.63 -12.45
CA ALA A 120 14.40 11.33 -12.28
C ALA A 120 14.71 10.90 -10.84
N ALA A 121 14.06 11.50 -9.84
CA ALA A 121 14.16 11.09 -8.45
C ALA A 121 13.59 9.68 -8.23
N ASP A 122 12.46 9.34 -8.85
CA ASP A 122 11.86 8.01 -8.79
C ASP A 122 12.76 6.94 -9.41
N ILE A 123 13.31 7.21 -10.60
CA ILE A 123 14.26 6.33 -11.29
C ILE A 123 15.52 6.10 -10.43
N ALA A 124 16.07 7.16 -9.84
CA ALA A 124 17.26 7.04 -8.99
C ALA A 124 16.99 6.15 -7.76
N ARG A 125 15.83 6.31 -7.14
CA ARG A 125 15.40 5.50 -5.99
C ARG A 125 15.21 4.03 -6.38
N VAL A 126 14.46 3.75 -7.44
CA VAL A 126 14.22 2.38 -7.93
C VAL A 126 15.53 1.69 -8.30
N ARG A 127 16.44 2.40 -8.99
CA ARG A 127 17.78 1.90 -9.31
C ARG A 127 18.57 1.53 -8.06
N ALA A 128 18.57 2.38 -7.04
CA ALA A 128 19.26 2.10 -5.78
C ALA A 128 18.68 0.89 -5.05
N VAL A 129 17.36 0.74 -5.05
CA VAL A 129 16.68 -0.43 -4.45
C VAL A 129 17.04 -1.70 -5.21
N ARG A 130 17.01 -1.70 -6.54
CA ARG A 130 17.40 -2.85 -7.37
C ARG A 130 18.86 -3.24 -7.14
N ALA A 131 19.76 -2.25 -7.11
CA ALA A 131 21.19 -2.48 -6.87
C ALA A 131 21.46 -3.10 -5.48
N GLU A 132 20.73 -2.68 -4.45
CA GLU A 132 20.92 -3.17 -3.08
C GLU A 132 20.32 -4.57 -2.87
N LEU A 133 19.17 -4.88 -3.50
CA LEU A 133 18.49 -6.15 -3.35
C LEU A 133 19.00 -7.25 -4.29
N GLY A 134 19.61 -6.87 -5.41
CA GLY A 134 20.05 -7.78 -6.48
C GLY A 134 18.94 -8.19 -7.45
N ASP A 135 19.33 -8.88 -8.52
CA ASP A 135 18.47 -9.17 -9.67
C ASP A 135 17.36 -10.18 -9.36
N ASP A 136 17.60 -11.11 -8.45
CA ASP A 136 16.62 -12.15 -8.07
C ASP A 136 15.49 -11.65 -7.16
N ALA A 137 15.53 -10.38 -6.71
CA ALA A 137 14.54 -9.82 -5.82
C ALA A 137 13.35 -9.24 -6.58
N LEU A 138 12.18 -9.22 -5.95
CA LEU A 138 10.98 -8.58 -6.49
C LEU A 138 10.97 -7.09 -6.15
N VAL A 139 10.90 -6.23 -7.16
CA VAL A 139 10.75 -4.78 -6.97
C VAL A 139 9.40 -4.33 -7.50
N ARG A 140 8.64 -3.69 -6.65
CA ARG A 140 7.31 -3.12 -6.91
C ARG A 140 7.36 -1.62 -6.75
N ILE A 141 6.57 -0.90 -7.52
CA ILE A 141 6.38 0.54 -7.33
C ILE A 141 4.94 0.83 -6.94
N ASP A 142 4.73 1.91 -6.22
CA ASP A 142 3.40 2.36 -5.81
C ASP A 142 3.32 3.88 -5.94
N ALA A 143 2.50 4.33 -6.89
CA ALA A 143 2.30 5.75 -7.19
C ALA A 143 1.11 6.36 -6.42
N ASN A 144 0.31 5.56 -5.71
CA ASN A 144 -0.88 6.02 -4.98
C ASN A 144 -1.82 6.92 -5.82
N GLY A 145 -1.96 6.64 -7.11
CA GLY A 145 -2.78 7.43 -8.04
C GLY A 145 -2.18 8.79 -8.41
N GLY A 146 -0.88 8.99 -8.19
CA GLY A 146 -0.22 10.29 -8.34
C GLY A 146 0.07 10.72 -9.78
N TRP A 147 -0.03 9.81 -10.77
CA TRP A 147 0.21 10.12 -12.17
C TRP A 147 -1.09 10.28 -12.97
N SER A 148 -1.05 11.15 -13.98
CA SER A 148 -1.99 11.07 -15.11
C SER A 148 -1.65 9.87 -16.00
N VAL A 149 -2.54 9.50 -16.92
CA VAL A 149 -2.31 8.40 -17.89
C VAL A 149 -1.00 8.59 -18.66
N ASP A 150 -0.75 9.79 -19.20
CA ASP A 150 0.47 10.07 -19.97
C ASP A 150 1.74 10.03 -19.11
N GLN A 151 1.66 10.51 -17.87
CA GLN A 151 2.77 10.44 -16.91
C GLN A 151 3.06 8.98 -16.53
N ALA A 152 2.01 8.18 -16.27
CA ALA A 152 2.15 6.77 -15.94
C ALA A 152 2.81 5.99 -17.08
N ILE A 153 2.37 6.20 -18.33
CA ILE A 153 2.97 5.56 -19.51
C ILE A 153 4.45 5.94 -19.65
N THR A 154 4.77 7.22 -19.51
CA THR A 154 6.15 7.72 -19.57
C THR A 154 7.02 7.11 -18.46
N ALA A 155 6.53 7.12 -17.23
CA ALA A 155 7.25 6.59 -16.07
C ALA A 155 7.47 5.08 -16.18
N LEU A 156 6.44 4.31 -16.54
CA LEU A 156 6.54 2.86 -16.65
C LEU A 156 7.47 2.41 -17.76
N ARG A 157 7.49 3.12 -18.89
CA ARG A 157 8.48 2.88 -19.94
C ARG A 157 9.91 3.18 -19.48
N ALA A 158 10.13 4.25 -18.74
CA ALA A 158 11.44 4.61 -18.20
C ALA A 158 11.91 3.65 -17.09
N LEU A 159 10.99 2.97 -16.41
CA LEU A 159 11.27 2.01 -15.34
C LEU A 159 11.29 0.56 -15.81
N ALA A 160 11.03 0.28 -17.10
CA ALA A 160 10.95 -1.08 -17.64
C ALA A 160 12.25 -1.89 -17.46
N ASP A 161 13.42 -1.24 -17.54
CA ASP A 161 14.74 -1.88 -17.41
C ASP A 161 15.03 -2.40 -15.98
N PHE A 162 14.19 -2.04 -15.00
CA PHE A 162 14.38 -2.50 -13.61
C PHE A 162 13.62 -3.77 -13.26
N ASP A 163 13.04 -4.47 -14.23
CA ASP A 163 12.33 -5.75 -14.04
C ASP A 163 11.35 -5.69 -12.86
N LEU A 164 10.36 -4.82 -12.98
CA LEU A 164 9.34 -4.62 -11.94
C LEU A 164 8.40 -5.82 -11.86
N ASP A 165 8.12 -6.29 -10.64
CA ASP A 165 7.07 -7.29 -10.38
C ASP A 165 5.68 -6.73 -10.73
N TYR A 166 5.38 -5.50 -10.28
CA TYR A 166 4.19 -4.73 -10.70
C TYR A 166 4.31 -3.24 -10.37
N ALA A 167 3.39 -2.46 -10.95
CA ALA A 167 3.14 -1.06 -10.60
C ALA A 167 1.76 -0.94 -9.95
N GLU A 168 1.72 -0.60 -8.66
CA GLU A 168 0.51 -0.40 -7.89
C GLU A 168 -0.04 1.00 -8.10
N GLN A 169 -1.34 1.08 -8.41
CA GLN A 169 -2.13 2.31 -8.49
C GLN A 169 -1.39 3.46 -9.22
N PRO A 170 -0.95 3.28 -10.48
CA PRO A 170 -0.27 4.35 -11.21
C PRO A 170 -1.18 5.57 -11.41
N CYS A 171 -2.49 5.37 -11.63
CA CYS A 171 -3.49 6.41 -11.81
C CYS A 171 -4.61 6.30 -10.76
N ALA A 172 -5.45 7.33 -10.65
CA ALA A 172 -6.46 7.45 -9.61
C ALA A 172 -7.67 6.53 -9.82
N THR A 173 -8.06 6.26 -11.07
CA THR A 173 -9.31 5.58 -11.42
C THR A 173 -9.09 4.30 -12.22
N VAL A 174 -10.02 3.35 -12.12
CA VAL A 174 -9.98 2.10 -12.90
C VAL A 174 -9.98 2.35 -14.43
N PRO A 175 -10.77 3.28 -15.00
CA PRO A 175 -10.67 3.60 -16.43
C PRO A 175 -9.28 4.08 -16.84
N GLU A 176 -8.60 4.87 -16.04
CA GLU A 176 -7.23 5.33 -16.31
C GLU A 176 -6.23 4.18 -16.25
N LEU A 177 -6.38 3.24 -15.29
CA LEU A 177 -5.55 2.05 -15.22
C LEU A 177 -5.71 1.17 -16.47
N VAL A 178 -6.94 1.04 -16.98
CA VAL A 178 -7.22 0.34 -18.24
C VAL A 178 -6.51 1.02 -19.41
N ALA A 179 -6.60 2.37 -19.51
CA ALA A 179 -5.94 3.12 -20.58
C ALA A 179 -4.41 2.96 -20.54
N VAL A 180 -3.80 2.98 -19.35
CA VAL A 180 -2.34 2.74 -19.19
C VAL A 180 -1.98 1.34 -19.67
N ARG A 181 -2.72 0.31 -19.26
CA ARG A 181 -2.49 -1.08 -19.67
C ARG A 181 -2.58 -1.25 -21.18
N GLU A 182 -3.60 -0.69 -21.80
CA GLU A 182 -3.78 -0.75 -23.26
C GLU A 182 -2.64 -0.05 -24.01
N ALA A 183 -2.20 1.11 -23.54
CA ALA A 183 -1.10 1.86 -24.15
C ALA A 183 0.27 1.17 -24.03
N LEU A 184 0.45 0.36 -22.99
CA LEU A 184 1.68 -0.42 -22.80
C LEU A 184 1.66 -1.77 -23.57
N GLY A 185 0.54 -2.12 -24.20
CA GLY A 185 0.41 -3.35 -24.96
C GLY A 185 0.45 -4.62 -24.11
N THR A 186 0.19 -4.52 -22.83
CA THR A 186 0.18 -5.67 -21.92
C THR A 186 -1.05 -6.53 -22.18
N THR A 187 -0.84 -7.77 -22.59
CA THR A 187 -1.91 -8.77 -22.70
C THR A 187 -2.39 -9.20 -21.31
N ALA A 188 -3.55 -9.87 -21.24
CA ALA A 188 -4.06 -10.41 -19.96
C ALA A 188 -3.07 -11.39 -19.28
N ALA A 189 -2.13 -11.99 -20.04
CA ALA A 189 -1.07 -12.84 -19.53
C ALA A 189 0.05 -12.03 -18.83
N ASP A 190 0.29 -10.79 -19.28
CA ASP A 190 1.30 -9.89 -18.72
C ASP A 190 0.71 -8.95 -17.65
N ALA A 191 -0.61 -9.03 -17.41
CA ALA A 191 -1.34 -8.20 -16.45
C ALA A 191 -0.90 -8.39 -14.99
N ARG A 192 0.06 -9.29 -14.73
CA ARG A 192 0.72 -9.40 -13.41
C ARG A 192 1.55 -8.17 -13.04
N HIS A 193 1.80 -7.28 -13.99
CA HIS A 193 2.66 -6.10 -13.81
C HIS A 193 1.88 -4.78 -13.59
N LEU A 194 0.54 -4.81 -13.59
CA LEU A 194 -0.31 -3.63 -13.40
C LEU A 194 -1.54 -3.98 -12.53
N LEU A 195 -1.47 -3.69 -11.26
CA LEU A 195 -2.60 -3.74 -10.33
C LEU A 195 -2.84 -2.36 -9.69
#